data_961aac527fcff1796820d893ed14e054
#
_entry.id   961aac527fcff1796820d893ed14e054
#
_cell.length_a   1.000
_cell.length_b   1.000
_cell.length_c   1.000
_cell.angle_alpha   90.00
_cell.angle_beta   90.00
_cell.angle_gamma   90.00
#
_symmetry.space_group_name_H-M   'P 1'
#
loop_
_entity.id
_entity.type
_entity.pdbx_description
1 polymer ?
#
loop_
_entity_poly.entity_id
_entity_poly.type
_entity_poly.pdbx_seq_one_letter_code
_entity_poly.pdbx_strand_id
1 'polypeptide(L)'
;MKTTFSRSRLLIGILALTALVAACGSSGKGGSSGTKTTLAGSGSTFQQTFDQVMIQGFQGKDSNITINYGGGGSGQGKTDLQKNNVQFAGSDSLPKPADLSSYQGGKLLYFPTVAAPITISYKLDGVDKLQLSDTTLAKIFATTIKKWDDPAIKADNPGVTLPSTAITVAHRSDSSGTTSNFTKFLAAVAPGDWKLGNGDSVDWAADTQSGTGNPGVAQVVSANEGAIGYVDFADATAAKLTTASIQNAAGKFVAPTLDAAAAAVSSSKFAADLTYSPINASGATSYPITSPTYIIVYQKQTDHAHGTALKSFLQYIYSEGESQANDAGYAPLPDAIVTKAIAQLGKFQIAA
;
A
#
# COMPACT_ATOMS: atom_id res chain seq x y z
N MET A 1 2.62 46.30 48.02
CA MET A 1 1.53 47.31 47.97
C MET A 1 0.26 46.60 47.53
N LYS A 2 -0.73 46.62 48.40
CA LYS A 2 -2.08 46.06 48.27
C LYS A 2 -2.94 46.94 47.37
N THR A 3 -3.88 46.35 46.63
CA THR A 3 -5.27 46.82 46.40
C THR A 3 -5.92 45.80 45.41
N THR A 4 -6.76 44.92 45.80
CA THR A 4 -8.15 44.81 46.27
C THR A 4 -9.22 45.32 45.29
N PHE A 5 -10.11 44.33 44.89
CA PHE A 5 -11.58 44.36 44.71
C PHE A 5 -12.24 45.15 43.59
N SER A 6 -13.05 44.48 42.75
CA SER A 6 -14.51 44.64 42.90
C SER A 6 -15.29 43.59 42.09
N ARG A 7 -16.19 42.91 42.80
CA ARG A 7 -17.29 42.08 42.24
C ARG A 7 -18.46 43.00 41.94
N SER A 8 -19.15 42.82 40.82
CA SER A 8 -20.51 43.29 40.66
C SER A 8 -21.37 42.19 40.07
N ARG A 9 -22.26 41.67 40.88
CA ARG A 9 -23.44 40.85 40.51
C ARG A 9 -24.52 41.77 40.01
N LEU A 10 -25.21 41.41 38.92
CA LEU A 10 -26.57 41.92 38.70
C LEU A 10 -27.48 40.76 38.29
N LEU A 11 -28.59 40.71 38.94
CA LEU A 11 -29.64 39.70 38.91
C LEU A 11 -30.77 40.11 37.95
N ILE A 12 -31.46 39.10 37.39
CA ILE A 12 -32.90 38.96 37.14
C ILE A 12 -33.49 39.65 35.91
N GLY A 13 -34.19 38.82 35.12
CA GLY A 13 -35.19 39.20 34.13
C GLY A 13 -35.77 37.96 33.45
N ILE A 14 -36.67 37.26 34.19
CA ILE A 14 -37.55 36.23 33.60
C ILE A 14 -38.68 36.97 32.88
N LEU A 15 -38.81 36.76 31.56
CA LEU A 15 -40.03 37.08 30.83
C LEU A 15 -40.46 35.85 30.02
N ALA A 16 -41.52 35.22 30.53
CA ALA A 16 -42.25 34.19 29.83
C ALA A 16 -43.11 34.85 28.71
N LEU A 17 -42.91 34.39 27.48
CA LEU A 17 -43.82 34.72 26.38
C LEU A 17 -44.27 33.43 25.70
N THR A 18 -45.50 33.04 26.02
CA THR A 18 -46.31 32.04 25.34
C THR A 18 -46.75 32.57 23.97
N ALA A 19 -46.40 31.89 22.89
CA ALA A 19 -46.95 32.14 21.55
C ALA A 19 -47.23 30.84 20.79
N LEU A 20 -48.46 30.61 20.62
CA LEU A 20 -49.28 29.92 19.62
C LEU A 20 -48.55 29.04 18.59
N VAL A 21 -48.98 27.78 18.62
CA VAL A 21 -48.86 26.77 17.55
C VAL A 21 -49.69 27.23 16.35
N ALA A 22 -49.03 27.55 15.23
CA ALA A 22 -49.65 27.57 13.91
C ALA A 22 -49.12 26.35 13.14
N ALA A 23 -49.95 25.32 13.04
CA ALA A 23 -49.77 24.21 12.14
C ALA A 23 -49.92 24.66 10.70
N CYS A 24 -48.84 24.79 9.96
CA CYS A 24 -48.86 24.77 8.49
C CYS A 24 -48.20 23.45 8.04
N GLY A 25 -49.03 22.52 7.60
CA GLY A 25 -48.61 21.33 6.88
C GLY A 25 -47.97 21.74 5.57
N SER A 26 -46.67 21.51 5.46
CA SER A 26 -46.01 21.37 4.18
C SER A 26 -45.61 19.91 4.08
N SER A 27 -46.27 19.20 3.16
CA SER A 27 -45.85 17.89 2.67
C SER A 27 -44.47 18.02 2.01
N GLY A 28 -43.42 18.03 2.83
CA GLY A 28 -42.05 17.86 2.42
C GLY A 28 -41.89 16.41 1.98
N LYS A 29 -41.59 16.22 0.71
CA LYS A 29 -41.12 14.96 0.14
C LYS A 29 -40.13 14.35 1.11
N GLY A 30 -40.45 13.16 1.64
CA GLY A 30 -39.54 12.38 2.44
C GLY A 30 -38.29 12.08 1.65
N GLY A 31 -37.22 12.81 1.94
CA GLY A 31 -35.89 12.35 1.60
C GLY A 31 -35.70 11.06 2.37
N SER A 32 -35.59 9.95 1.65
CA SER A 32 -35.16 8.67 2.20
C SER A 32 -33.81 8.89 2.88
N SER A 33 -33.81 9.00 4.20
CA SER A 33 -32.56 8.94 4.97
C SER A 33 -32.09 7.49 4.89
N GLY A 34 -31.34 7.18 3.83
CA GLY A 34 -30.70 5.88 3.71
C GLY A 34 -29.91 5.58 4.98
N THR A 35 -30.01 4.35 5.47
CA THR A 35 -29.25 3.90 6.63
C THR A 35 -27.77 4.09 6.34
N LYS A 36 -27.05 4.85 7.17
CA LYS A 36 -25.61 5.06 7.02
C LYS A 36 -24.88 3.76 7.32
N THR A 37 -23.97 3.38 6.42
CA THR A 37 -23.14 2.18 6.55
C THR A 37 -21.68 2.59 6.65
N THR A 38 -20.95 2.02 7.63
CA THR A 38 -19.51 2.26 7.77
C THR A 38 -18.73 0.98 7.52
N LEU A 39 -17.83 1.00 6.54
CA LEU A 39 -16.87 -0.06 6.28
C LEU A 39 -15.53 0.26 6.93
N ALA A 40 -14.91 -0.73 7.53
CA ALA A 40 -13.55 -0.67 8.01
C ALA A 40 -12.63 -1.53 7.14
N GLY A 41 -11.51 -1.00 6.75
CA GLY A 41 -10.41 -1.69 6.10
C GLY A 41 -9.10 -1.40 6.80
N SER A 42 -8.14 -2.30 6.73
CA SER A 42 -6.78 -2.07 7.24
C SER A 42 -5.75 -2.83 6.42
N GLY A 43 -4.49 -2.43 6.56
CA GLY A 43 -3.41 -3.23 6.00
C GLY A 43 -2.31 -2.45 5.29
N SER A 44 -2.05 -2.79 4.04
CA SER A 44 -0.89 -2.31 3.29
C SER A 44 -0.80 -0.79 3.24
N THR A 45 0.39 -0.26 3.60
CA THR A 45 0.73 1.14 3.36
C THR A 45 1.18 1.37 1.91
N PHE A 46 1.54 0.31 1.18
CA PHE A 46 1.90 0.39 -0.23
C PHE A 46 0.74 0.87 -1.12
N GLN A 47 -0.49 0.39 -0.89
CA GLN A 47 -1.68 0.79 -1.66
C GLN A 47 -2.45 1.94 -1.03
N GLN A 48 -2.01 2.47 0.11
CA GLN A 48 -2.81 3.40 0.92
C GLN A 48 -3.18 4.68 0.17
N THR A 49 -2.27 5.23 -0.62
CA THR A 49 -2.54 6.43 -1.44
C THR A 49 -3.63 6.15 -2.48
N PHE A 50 -3.58 5.01 -3.16
CA PHE A 50 -4.64 4.60 -4.10
C PHE A 50 -5.97 4.40 -3.38
N ASP A 51 -5.98 3.65 -2.26
CA ASP A 51 -7.20 3.41 -1.50
C ASP A 51 -7.85 4.71 -1.03
N GLN A 52 -7.07 5.70 -0.58
CA GLN A 52 -7.59 7.01 -0.16
C GLN A 52 -8.26 7.77 -1.32
N VAL A 53 -7.67 7.75 -2.52
CA VAL A 53 -8.26 8.35 -3.73
C VAL A 53 -9.57 7.64 -4.08
N MET A 54 -9.60 6.32 -4.03
CA MET A 54 -10.80 5.52 -4.31
C MET A 54 -11.90 5.75 -3.29
N ILE A 55 -11.57 5.78 -2.02
CA ILE A 55 -12.51 6.04 -0.92
C ILE A 55 -13.11 7.44 -1.06
N GLN A 56 -12.29 8.46 -1.29
CA GLN A 56 -12.76 9.83 -1.46
C GLN A 56 -13.72 9.96 -2.64
N GLY A 57 -13.35 9.40 -3.80
CA GLY A 57 -14.18 9.44 -5.00
C GLY A 57 -15.50 8.69 -4.82
N PHE A 58 -15.46 7.49 -4.20
CA PHE A 58 -16.65 6.70 -3.94
C PHE A 58 -17.61 7.38 -2.95
N GLN A 59 -17.11 7.92 -1.84
CA GLN A 59 -17.93 8.64 -0.85
C GLN A 59 -18.51 9.96 -1.42
N GLY A 60 -17.86 10.55 -2.42
CA GLY A 60 -18.40 11.68 -3.18
C GLY A 60 -19.65 11.31 -4.00
N LYS A 61 -19.81 10.03 -4.37
CA LYS A 61 -20.97 9.51 -5.12
C LYS A 61 -22.05 8.95 -4.21
N ASP A 62 -21.68 8.31 -3.11
CA ASP A 62 -22.62 7.76 -2.13
C ASP A 62 -22.26 8.21 -0.70
N SER A 63 -22.85 9.31 -0.28
CA SER A 63 -22.63 9.89 1.05
C SER A 63 -23.24 9.07 2.21
N ASN A 64 -24.00 8.01 1.91
CA ASN A 64 -24.52 7.10 2.94
C ASN A 64 -23.49 6.04 3.34
N ILE A 65 -22.42 5.88 2.57
CA ILE A 65 -21.34 4.93 2.87
C ILE A 65 -20.10 5.69 3.32
N THR A 66 -19.60 5.35 4.51
CA THR A 66 -18.32 5.82 5.03
C THR A 66 -17.33 4.67 5.01
N ILE A 67 -16.13 4.89 4.50
CA ILE A 67 -15.07 3.89 4.48
C ILE A 67 -13.87 4.44 5.24
N ASN A 68 -13.42 3.71 6.25
CA ASN A 68 -12.21 4.01 7.00
C ASN A 68 -11.14 2.97 6.65
N TYR A 69 -10.00 3.42 6.16
CA TYR A 69 -8.85 2.55 5.89
C TYR A 69 -7.67 2.97 6.78
N GLY A 70 -7.17 2.03 7.56
CA GLY A 70 -5.98 2.20 8.39
C GLY A 70 -4.77 1.50 7.79
N GLY A 71 -3.62 2.18 7.73
CA GLY A 71 -2.33 1.54 7.47
C GLY A 71 -1.96 0.55 8.60
N GLY A 72 -0.75 0.06 8.62
CA GLY A 72 -0.27 -0.89 9.63
C GLY A 72 0.50 -2.06 9.02
N GLY A 73 0.52 -2.12 7.69
CA GLY A 73 1.17 -3.15 6.90
C GLY A 73 0.26 -4.32 6.55
N SER A 74 0.62 -5.05 5.52
CA SER A 74 -0.15 -6.18 4.99
C SER A 74 -0.44 -7.27 6.03
N GLY A 75 0.51 -7.50 6.96
CA GLY A 75 0.34 -8.46 8.05
C GLY A 75 -0.76 -8.06 9.03
N GLN A 76 -0.84 -6.76 9.36
CA GLN A 76 -1.92 -6.23 10.21
C GLN A 76 -3.27 -6.43 9.52
N GLY A 77 -3.40 -6.02 8.25
CA GLY A 77 -4.66 -6.19 7.51
C GLY A 77 -5.12 -7.63 7.43
N LYS A 78 -4.21 -8.57 7.13
CA LYS A 78 -4.52 -10.01 7.14
C LYS A 78 -4.98 -10.50 8.51
N THR A 79 -4.34 -10.04 9.58
CA THR A 79 -4.71 -10.39 10.97
C THR A 79 -6.08 -9.82 11.34
N ASP A 80 -6.36 -8.58 10.97
CA ASP A 80 -7.64 -7.94 11.26
C ASP A 80 -8.79 -8.61 10.51
N LEU A 81 -8.59 -8.94 9.23
CA LEU A 81 -9.58 -9.70 8.46
C LEU A 81 -9.79 -11.10 9.04
N GLN A 82 -8.70 -11.80 9.40
CA GLN A 82 -8.75 -13.13 10.00
C GLN A 82 -9.65 -13.16 11.27
N LYS A 83 -9.60 -12.08 12.06
CA LYS A 83 -10.37 -11.92 13.30
C LYS A 83 -11.74 -11.26 13.11
N ASN A 84 -12.16 -10.96 11.87
CA ASN A 84 -13.36 -10.19 11.55
C ASN A 84 -13.39 -8.77 12.16
N ASN A 85 -12.25 -8.15 12.40
CA ASN A 85 -12.17 -6.76 12.89
C ASN A 85 -12.45 -5.75 11.78
N VAL A 86 -12.29 -6.13 10.51
CA VAL A 86 -12.48 -5.30 9.32
C VAL A 86 -13.28 -6.07 8.26
N GLN A 87 -13.94 -5.34 7.35
CA GLN A 87 -14.66 -5.91 6.23
C GLN A 87 -13.72 -6.27 5.06
N PHE A 88 -12.58 -5.60 4.96
CA PHE A 88 -11.56 -5.91 3.93
C PHE A 88 -10.15 -5.65 4.43
N ALA A 89 -9.19 -6.37 3.88
CA ALA A 89 -7.77 -6.14 4.10
C ALA A 89 -7.10 -5.66 2.82
N GLY A 90 -6.27 -4.61 2.93
CA GLY A 90 -5.30 -4.25 1.90
C GLY A 90 -4.02 -5.06 2.07
N SER A 91 -3.51 -5.69 1.01
CA SER A 91 -2.29 -6.50 1.14
C SER A 91 -1.55 -6.69 -0.18
N ASP A 92 -0.22 -6.54 -0.13
CA ASP A 92 0.69 -6.81 -1.26
C ASP A 92 1.22 -8.24 -1.23
N SER A 93 0.92 -8.98 -0.16
CA SER A 93 1.26 -10.40 0.01
C SER A 93 0.02 -11.21 0.33
N LEU A 94 -0.04 -12.42 -0.17
CA LEU A 94 -1.17 -13.31 0.08
C LEU A 94 -1.06 -14.00 1.45
N PRO A 95 -2.19 -14.39 2.07
CA PRO A 95 -2.18 -15.32 3.20
C PRO A 95 -1.43 -16.60 2.86
N LYS A 96 -0.66 -17.13 3.79
CA LYS A 96 -0.02 -18.43 3.58
C LYS A 96 -1.09 -19.53 3.52
N PRO A 97 -0.92 -20.56 2.69
CA PRO A 97 -1.90 -21.68 2.61
C PRO A 97 -2.22 -22.31 3.98
N ALA A 98 -1.22 -22.41 4.86
CA ALA A 98 -1.39 -22.96 6.21
C ALA A 98 -2.29 -22.08 7.11
N ASP A 99 -2.40 -20.79 6.83
CA ASP A 99 -3.16 -19.84 7.65
C ASP A 99 -4.63 -19.72 7.19
N LEU A 100 -4.98 -20.25 6.01
CA LEU A 100 -6.32 -20.09 5.44
C LEU A 100 -7.44 -20.65 6.32
N SER A 101 -7.18 -21.74 7.05
CA SER A 101 -8.16 -22.33 7.97
C SER A 101 -8.46 -21.47 9.20
N SER A 102 -7.61 -20.49 9.51
CA SER A 102 -7.81 -19.59 10.66
C SER A 102 -8.67 -18.37 10.31
N TYR A 103 -9.04 -18.17 9.05
CA TYR A 103 -9.92 -17.06 8.64
C TYR A 103 -11.37 -17.38 9.01
N GLN A 104 -11.88 -16.70 10.03
CA GLN A 104 -13.17 -17.03 10.68
C GLN A 104 -14.38 -16.85 9.75
N GLY A 105 -14.33 -15.95 8.77
CA GLY A 105 -15.38 -15.73 7.77
C GLY A 105 -15.35 -16.73 6.60
N GLY A 106 -14.42 -17.68 6.59
CA GLY A 106 -14.30 -18.76 5.61
C GLY A 106 -13.52 -18.35 4.35
N LYS A 107 -14.02 -18.73 3.18
CA LYS A 107 -13.32 -18.57 1.91
C LYS A 107 -13.04 -17.11 1.57
N LEU A 108 -11.81 -16.83 1.15
CA LEU A 108 -11.36 -15.51 0.70
C LEU A 108 -11.55 -15.32 -0.81
N LEU A 109 -11.80 -14.09 -1.22
CA LEU A 109 -11.69 -13.59 -2.58
C LEU A 109 -10.58 -12.55 -2.62
N TYR A 110 -9.77 -12.61 -3.68
CA TYR A 110 -8.66 -11.70 -3.92
C TYR A 110 -9.02 -10.77 -5.07
N PHE A 111 -9.08 -9.50 -4.80
CA PHE A 111 -9.34 -8.45 -5.77
C PHE A 111 -8.04 -7.69 -6.03
N PRO A 112 -7.27 -7.99 -7.11
CA PRO A 112 -6.13 -7.19 -7.47
C PRO A 112 -6.60 -5.78 -7.81
N THR A 113 -5.92 -4.76 -7.32
CA THR A 113 -6.31 -3.37 -7.56
C THR A 113 -5.34 -2.67 -8.51
N VAL A 114 -4.11 -2.49 -8.10
CA VAL A 114 -3.07 -1.82 -8.88
C VAL A 114 -1.73 -2.54 -8.69
N ALA A 115 -0.72 -2.10 -9.42
CA ALA A 115 0.66 -2.50 -9.17
C ALA A 115 1.58 -1.28 -9.17
N ALA A 116 2.72 -1.37 -8.51
CA ALA A 116 3.73 -0.32 -8.59
C ALA A 116 5.14 -0.87 -8.37
N PRO A 117 6.19 -0.14 -8.75
CA PRO A 117 7.55 -0.48 -8.38
C PRO A 117 7.74 -0.43 -6.85
N ILE A 118 8.44 -1.41 -6.30
CA ILE A 118 9.16 -1.23 -5.04
C ILE A 118 10.47 -0.58 -5.40
N THR A 119 10.61 0.71 -5.15
CA THR A 119 11.83 1.46 -5.50
C THR A 119 12.95 1.09 -4.55
N ILE A 120 14.17 1.02 -5.08
CA ILE A 120 15.37 1.03 -4.26
C ILE A 120 15.82 2.47 -4.16
N SER A 121 15.42 3.09 -3.06
CA SER A 121 15.63 4.50 -2.79
C SER A 121 16.89 4.70 -1.97
N TYR A 122 17.65 5.75 -2.28
CA TYR A 122 18.88 6.05 -1.58
C TYR A 122 19.10 7.56 -1.41
N LYS A 123 19.99 7.92 -0.48
CA LYS A 123 20.52 9.26 -0.33
C LYS A 123 22.04 9.20 -0.36
N LEU A 124 22.61 9.78 -1.40
CA LEU A 124 24.07 9.80 -1.60
C LEU A 124 24.45 11.07 -2.36
N ASP A 125 25.06 12.01 -1.68
CA ASP A 125 25.40 13.31 -2.23
C ASP A 125 26.30 13.18 -3.46
N GLY A 126 25.92 13.87 -4.54
CA GLY A 126 26.65 13.86 -5.81
C GLY A 126 26.43 12.60 -6.68
N VAL A 127 25.52 11.70 -6.31
CA VAL A 127 25.17 10.50 -7.08
C VAL A 127 23.68 10.49 -7.42
N ASP A 128 23.32 11.03 -8.59
CA ASP A 128 21.94 11.14 -9.05
C ASP A 128 21.48 9.90 -9.86
N LYS A 129 22.42 9.07 -10.30
CA LYS A 129 22.15 7.87 -11.10
C LYS A 129 22.94 6.69 -10.53
N LEU A 130 22.23 5.66 -10.17
CA LEU A 130 22.79 4.44 -9.62
C LEU A 130 22.16 3.21 -10.31
N GLN A 131 22.98 2.24 -10.62
CA GLN A 131 22.59 0.93 -11.13
C GLN A 131 23.01 -0.13 -10.13
N LEU A 132 22.15 -1.10 -9.87
CA LEU A 132 22.47 -2.23 -8.98
C LEU A 132 22.07 -3.53 -9.66
N SER A 133 23.04 -4.41 -9.86
CA SER A 133 22.75 -5.79 -10.23
C SER A 133 22.03 -6.50 -9.08
N ASP A 134 21.34 -7.58 -9.39
CA ASP A 134 20.60 -8.38 -8.42
C ASP A 134 21.52 -8.90 -7.29
N THR A 135 22.73 -9.35 -7.63
CA THR A 135 23.75 -9.82 -6.67
C THR A 135 24.28 -8.68 -5.80
N THR A 136 24.58 -7.52 -6.39
CA THR A 136 25.05 -6.34 -5.64
C THR A 136 23.99 -5.87 -4.68
N LEU A 137 22.71 -5.77 -5.12
CA LEU A 137 21.58 -5.40 -4.29
C LEU A 137 21.41 -6.37 -3.10
N ALA A 138 21.44 -7.68 -3.36
CA ALA A 138 21.33 -8.68 -2.31
C ALA A 138 22.45 -8.56 -1.26
N LYS A 139 23.68 -8.33 -1.68
CA LYS A 139 24.84 -8.16 -0.78
C LYS A 139 24.74 -6.88 0.07
N ILE A 140 24.19 -5.79 -0.50
CA ILE A 140 23.94 -4.56 0.25
C ILE A 140 22.92 -4.82 1.35
N PHE A 141 21.75 -5.39 1.03
CA PHE A 141 20.69 -5.64 2.01
C PHE A 141 21.01 -6.77 3.00
N ALA A 142 21.90 -7.69 2.63
CA ALA A 142 22.50 -8.67 3.54
C ALA A 142 23.65 -8.08 4.40
N THR A 143 23.93 -6.77 4.30
CA THR A 143 25.02 -6.04 4.99
C THR A 143 26.42 -6.62 4.74
N THR A 144 26.61 -7.35 3.64
CA THR A 144 27.92 -7.84 3.20
C THR A 144 28.72 -6.72 2.52
N ILE A 145 28.08 -5.91 1.69
CA ILE A 145 28.63 -4.66 1.16
C ILE A 145 28.26 -3.53 2.12
N LYS A 146 29.25 -2.83 2.67
CA LYS A 146 29.08 -1.83 3.74
C LYS A 146 29.47 -0.40 3.33
N LYS A 147 29.99 -0.20 2.13
CA LYS A 147 30.42 1.12 1.63
C LYS A 147 29.97 1.30 0.19
N TRP A 148 29.65 2.55 -0.15
CA TRP A 148 29.20 2.89 -1.50
C TRP A 148 30.31 2.75 -2.56
N ASP A 149 31.60 2.86 -2.20
CA ASP A 149 32.72 2.69 -3.12
C ASP A 149 33.18 1.24 -3.25
N ASP A 150 32.38 0.26 -2.84
CA ASP A 150 32.65 -1.17 -3.00
C ASP A 150 32.89 -1.53 -4.47
N PRO A 151 33.85 -2.41 -4.78
CA PRO A 151 34.14 -2.85 -6.14
C PRO A 151 32.93 -3.38 -6.92
N ALA A 152 31.98 -4.05 -6.27
CA ALA A 152 30.78 -4.56 -6.94
C ALA A 152 29.86 -3.42 -7.38
N ILE A 153 29.66 -2.40 -6.53
CA ILE A 153 28.87 -1.21 -6.90
C ILE A 153 29.57 -0.43 -8.01
N LYS A 154 30.91 -0.27 -7.94
CA LYS A 154 31.69 0.37 -9.00
C LYS A 154 31.57 -0.36 -10.34
N ALA A 155 31.55 -1.69 -10.32
CA ALA A 155 31.40 -2.49 -11.54
C ALA A 155 30.04 -2.30 -12.22
N ASP A 156 28.97 -2.15 -11.42
CA ASP A 156 27.63 -1.84 -11.92
C ASP A 156 27.52 -0.39 -12.45
N ASN A 157 28.43 0.52 -12.06
CA ASN A 157 28.36 1.96 -12.32
C ASN A 157 29.64 2.52 -12.95
N PRO A 158 30.03 2.05 -14.15
CA PRO A 158 31.23 2.54 -14.80
C PRO A 158 31.14 4.05 -15.08
N GLY A 159 32.17 4.79 -14.66
CA GLY A 159 32.25 6.25 -14.86
C GLY A 159 31.55 7.09 -13.77
N VAL A 160 30.90 6.48 -12.80
CA VAL A 160 30.33 7.18 -11.63
C VAL A 160 31.37 7.25 -10.52
N THR A 161 31.61 8.45 -9.99
CA THR A 161 32.46 8.63 -8.79
C THR A 161 31.63 8.30 -7.54
N LEU A 162 31.91 7.18 -6.91
CA LEU A 162 31.24 6.75 -5.70
C LEU A 162 32.06 7.12 -4.46
N PRO A 163 31.45 7.77 -3.44
CA PRO A 163 32.16 8.13 -2.21
C PRO A 163 32.38 6.91 -1.31
N SER A 164 33.36 6.98 -0.41
CA SER A 164 33.62 5.92 0.59
C SER A 164 32.67 5.93 1.78
N THR A 165 31.51 6.58 1.63
CA THR A 165 30.45 6.68 2.64
C THR A 165 29.97 5.29 3.04
N ALA A 166 29.70 5.10 4.34
CA ALA A 166 29.13 3.86 4.84
C ALA A 166 27.66 3.72 4.38
N ILE A 167 27.26 2.50 4.05
CA ILE A 167 25.88 2.18 3.71
C ILE A 167 25.07 1.96 4.99
N THR A 168 23.93 2.64 5.12
CA THR A 168 22.91 2.37 6.13
C THR A 168 21.69 1.75 5.46
N VAL A 169 21.43 0.48 5.73
CA VAL A 169 20.25 -0.22 5.19
C VAL A 169 19.01 0.17 6.01
N ALA A 170 17.98 0.64 5.32
CA ALA A 170 16.67 0.96 5.89
C ALA A 170 15.63 -0.10 5.48
N HIS A 171 14.85 -0.60 6.45
CA HIS A 171 13.85 -1.64 6.24
C HIS A 171 12.56 -1.38 7.02
N ARG A 172 11.55 -2.20 6.79
CA ARG A 172 10.26 -2.12 7.51
C ARG A 172 10.37 -2.74 8.90
N SER A 173 9.79 -2.06 9.90
CA SER A 173 9.67 -2.58 11.27
C SER A 173 8.39 -3.39 11.49
N ASP A 174 7.36 -3.17 10.65
CA ASP A 174 6.07 -3.83 10.69
C ASP A 174 6.01 -5.04 9.74
N SER A 175 4.99 -5.88 9.89
CA SER A 175 4.72 -7.02 8.99
C SER A 175 4.19 -6.52 7.64
N SER A 176 5.02 -6.54 6.62
CA SER A 176 4.91 -5.78 5.38
C SER A 176 4.87 -6.64 4.12
N GLY A 177 3.86 -6.43 3.28
CA GLY A 177 3.82 -7.03 1.95
C GLY A 177 4.91 -6.49 1.02
N THR A 178 5.32 -5.22 1.20
CA THR A 178 6.48 -4.65 0.48
C THR A 178 7.75 -5.42 0.81
N THR A 179 8.00 -5.71 2.11
CA THR A 179 9.10 -6.59 2.55
C THR A 179 8.98 -7.98 1.91
N SER A 180 7.77 -8.56 1.90
CA SER A 180 7.54 -9.89 1.33
C SER A 180 7.92 -9.96 -0.15
N ASN A 181 7.48 -8.99 -0.97
CA ASN A 181 7.79 -8.95 -2.40
C ASN A 181 9.27 -8.63 -2.67
N PHE A 182 9.85 -7.70 -1.93
CA PHE A 182 11.26 -7.37 -2.04
C PHE A 182 12.16 -8.56 -1.69
N THR A 183 11.92 -9.21 -0.55
CA THR A 183 12.74 -10.36 -0.12
C THR A 183 12.50 -11.59 -0.99
N LYS A 184 11.29 -11.76 -1.54
CA LYS A 184 10.99 -12.78 -2.56
C LYS A 184 11.82 -12.56 -3.82
N PHE A 185 11.99 -11.32 -4.27
CA PHE A 185 12.88 -11.00 -5.38
C PHE A 185 14.31 -11.39 -5.05
N LEU A 186 14.88 -10.93 -3.93
CA LEU A 186 16.26 -11.23 -3.54
C LEU A 186 16.52 -12.74 -3.43
N ALA A 187 15.59 -13.47 -2.81
CA ALA A 187 15.70 -14.93 -2.68
C ALA A 187 15.65 -15.66 -4.04
N ALA A 188 14.92 -15.12 -5.02
CA ALA A 188 14.81 -15.72 -6.35
C ALA A 188 16.05 -15.46 -7.22
N VAL A 189 16.61 -14.23 -7.17
CA VAL A 189 17.68 -13.83 -8.10
C VAL A 189 19.09 -14.04 -7.54
N ALA A 190 19.27 -14.00 -6.23
CA ALA A 190 20.58 -14.11 -5.57
C ALA A 190 20.58 -15.09 -4.39
N PRO A 191 20.14 -16.36 -4.57
CA PRO A 191 20.03 -17.33 -3.45
C PRO A 191 21.37 -17.66 -2.80
N GLY A 192 22.50 -17.40 -3.50
CA GLY A 192 23.85 -17.53 -2.98
C GLY A 192 24.23 -16.47 -1.96
N ASP A 193 23.76 -15.24 -2.14
CA ASP A 193 24.12 -14.06 -1.35
C ASP A 193 23.02 -13.65 -0.35
N TRP A 194 21.74 -13.89 -0.65
CA TRP A 194 20.62 -13.63 0.23
C TRP A 194 20.22 -14.88 1.01
N LYS A 195 20.43 -14.88 2.33
CA LYS A 195 20.17 -16.02 3.23
C LYS A 195 19.06 -15.76 4.27
N LEU A 196 18.47 -14.55 4.30
CA LEU A 196 17.47 -14.19 5.30
C LEU A 196 16.06 -14.73 4.95
N GLY A 197 15.92 -15.48 3.86
CA GLY A 197 14.62 -16.01 3.42
C GLY A 197 13.73 -14.94 2.81
N ASN A 198 12.41 -15.18 2.82
CA ASN A 198 11.42 -14.22 2.34
C ASN A 198 10.13 -14.28 3.17
N GLY A 199 9.43 -13.16 3.26
CA GLY A 199 8.17 -13.05 4.00
C GLY A 199 7.87 -11.61 4.39
N ASP A 200 6.73 -11.42 5.06
CA ASP A 200 6.31 -10.10 5.53
C ASP A 200 7.26 -9.51 6.60
N SER A 201 8.10 -10.35 7.18
CA SER A 201 9.19 -10.00 8.08
C SER A 201 10.34 -10.98 7.87
N VAL A 202 11.57 -10.50 8.00
CA VAL A 202 12.81 -11.28 8.01
C VAL A 202 13.71 -10.78 9.15
N ASP A 203 14.68 -11.58 9.57
CA ASP A 203 15.62 -11.21 10.63
C ASP A 203 16.75 -10.33 10.05
N TRP A 204 16.51 -9.02 10.01
CA TRP A 204 17.47 -8.05 9.53
C TRP A 204 18.70 -7.97 10.46
N ALA A 205 19.86 -7.62 9.90
CA ALA A 205 21.06 -7.42 10.69
C ALA A 205 20.89 -6.28 11.70
N ALA A 206 21.55 -6.39 12.86
CA ALA A 206 21.39 -5.43 13.95
C ALA A 206 21.93 -4.02 13.64
N ASP A 207 22.81 -3.87 12.64
CA ASP A 207 23.37 -2.61 12.18
C ASP A 207 22.53 -1.91 11.09
N THR A 208 21.27 -2.29 10.95
CA THR A 208 20.28 -1.68 10.03
C THR A 208 19.33 -0.74 10.77
N GLN A 209 18.62 0.11 10.03
CA GLN A 209 17.59 1.00 10.58
C GLN A 209 16.20 0.58 10.10
N SER A 210 15.19 0.78 10.94
CA SER A 210 13.82 0.42 10.59
C SER A 210 12.88 1.61 10.60
N GLY A 211 11.86 1.57 9.73
CA GLY A 211 10.77 2.52 9.66
C GLY A 211 9.41 1.83 9.62
N THR A 212 8.42 2.42 10.26
CA THR A 212 7.04 1.90 10.24
C THR A 212 6.33 2.35 8.96
N GLY A 213 5.80 1.41 8.21
CA GLY A 213 5.18 1.68 6.90
C GLY A 213 6.21 2.10 5.84
N ASN A 214 5.77 2.29 4.60
CA ASN A 214 6.60 2.85 3.55
C ASN A 214 7.02 4.31 3.86
N PRO A 215 6.13 5.19 4.39
CA PRO A 215 6.53 6.54 4.79
C PRO A 215 7.67 6.56 5.83
N GLY A 216 7.67 5.62 6.79
CA GLY A 216 8.72 5.54 7.79
C GLY A 216 10.08 5.15 7.21
N VAL A 217 10.11 4.21 6.25
CA VAL A 217 11.36 3.87 5.53
C VAL A 217 11.82 5.04 4.67
N ALA A 218 10.91 5.72 3.95
CA ALA A 218 11.22 6.91 3.18
C ALA A 218 11.85 8.02 4.05
N GLN A 219 11.34 8.21 5.28
CA GLN A 219 11.90 9.15 6.25
C GLN A 219 13.32 8.76 6.67
N VAL A 220 13.58 7.47 6.97
CA VAL A 220 14.93 7.01 7.32
C VAL A 220 15.91 7.28 6.18
N VAL A 221 15.52 6.97 4.93
CA VAL A 221 16.37 7.20 3.75
C VAL A 221 16.62 8.70 3.56
N SER A 222 15.59 9.54 3.60
CA SER A 222 15.74 10.99 3.37
C SER A 222 16.57 11.70 4.44
N ALA A 223 16.57 11.19 5.67
CA ALA A 223 17.25 11.81 6.80
C ALA A 223 18.74 11.47 6.90
N ASN A 224 19.20 10.37 6.31
CA ASN A 224 20.54 9.84 6.55
C ASN A 224 21.36 9.75 5.26
N GLU A 225 22.48 10.47 5.21
CA GLU A 225 23.46 10.32 4.13
C GLU A 225 24.04 8.90 4.11
N GLY A 226 24.13 8.29 2.93
CA GLY A 226 24.54 6.90 2.74
C GLY A 226 23.44 5.88 2.95
N ALA A 227 22.20 6.30 3.28
CA ALA A 227 21.11 5.37 3.44
C ALA A 227 20.59 4.80 2.11
N ILE A 228 20.14 3.54 2.17
CA ILE A 228 19.43 2.84 1.10
C ILE A 228 18.27 2.05 1.70
N GLY A 229 17.10 2.07 1.04
CA GLY A 229 15.91 1.37 1.51
C GLY A 229 15.01 0.96 0.34
N TYR A 230 14.06 0.06 0.62
CA TYR A 230 13.00 -0.29 -0.32
C TYR A 230 11.71 0.43 0.09
N VAL A 231 11.11 1.17 -0.85
CA VAL A 231 9.95 2.03 -0.62
C VAL A 231 8.99 1.89 -1.80
N ASP A 232 7.69 1.98 -1.58
CA ASP A 232 6.75 2.05 -2.71
C ASP A 232 6.96 3.33 -3.53
N PHE A 233 6.51 3.28 -4.79
CA PHE A 233 6.75 4.37 -5.75
C PHE A 233 6.07 5.69 -5.34
N ALA A 234 4.87 5.63 -4.76
CA ALA A 234 4.11 6.82 -4.39
C ALA A 234 4.79 7.56 -3.23
N ASP A 235 5.19 6.84 -2.17
CA ASP A 235 5.90 7.43 -1.03
C ASP A 235 7.32 7.90 -1.40
N ALA A 236 8.03 7.15 -2.25
CA ALA A 236 9.34 7.56 -2.75
C ALA A 236 9.26 8.87 -3.55
N THR A 237 8.23 9.01 -4.39
CA THR A 237 7.96 10.22 -5.19
C THR A 237 7.57 11.39 -4.29
N ALA A 238 6.66 11.17 -3.34
CA ALA A 238 6.23 12.20 -2.39
C ALA A 238 7.39 12.73 -1.54
N ALA A 239 8.28 11.83 -1.11
CA ALA A 239 9.49 12.17 -0.37
C ALA A 239 10.66 12.67 -1.25
N LYS A 240 10.49 12.70 -2.57
CA LYS A 240 11.51 13.10 -3.57
C LYS A 240 12.82 12.32 -3.43
N LEU A 241 12.72 11.02 -3.16
CA LEU A 241 13.90 10.17 -3.02
C LEU A 241 14.55 9.89 -4.37
N THR A 242 15.87 9.83 -4.39
CA THR A 242 16.63 9.32 -5.53
C THR A 242 16.50 7.79 -5.56
N THR A 243 16.30 7.22 -6.76
CA THR A 243 16.03 5.78 -6.93
C THR A 243 17.03 5.14 -7.88
N ALA A 244 17.44 3.91 -7.58
CA ALA A 244 18.34 3.13 -8.41
C ALA A 244 17.59 2.39 -9.52
N SER A 245 18.25 2.22 -10.68
CA SER A 245 17.83 1.25 -11.69
C SER A 245 18.32 -0.15 -11.30
N ILE A 246 17.43 -1.15 -11.41
CA ILE A 246 17.72 -2.52 -10.98
C ILE A 246 17.81 -3.45 -12.20
N GLN A 247 18.77 -4.37 -12.17
CA GLN A 247 18.92 -5.36 -13.21
C GLN A 247 17.74 -6.32 -13.23
N ASN A 248 17.13 -6.52 -14.40
CA ASN A 248 16.01 -7.43 -14.59
C ASN A 248 16.44 -8.78 -15.18
N ALA A 249 15.48 -9.70 -15.32
CA ALA A 249 15.69 -11.04 -15.88
C ALA A 249 16.29 -11.04 -17.30
N ALA A 250 16.20 -9.95 -18.06
CA ALA A 250 16.81 -9.78 -19.37
C ALA A 250 18.22 -9.16 -19.29
N GLY A 251 18.78 -8.98 -18.10
CA GLY A 251 20.10 -8.38 -17.87
C GLY A 251 20.14 -6.87 -18.11
N LYS A 252 19.00 -6.18 -18.14
CA LYS A 252 18.91 -4.74 -18.35
C LYS A 252 18.70 -4.01 -17.03
N PHE A 253 19.38 -2.88 -16.85
CA PHE A 253 19.08 -1.96 -15.73
C PHE A 253 17.85 -1.13 -16.07
N VAL A 254 16.79 -1.31 -15.30
CA VAL A 254 15.49 -0.67 -15.52
C VAL A 254 15.17 0.25 -14.35
N ALA A 255 14.82 1.50 -14.65
CA ALA A 255 14.36 2.46 -13.65
C ALA A 255 12.96 2.11 -13.14
N PRO A 256 12.64 2.42 -11.87
CA PRO A 256 11.31 2.21 -11.31
C PRO A 256 10.31 3.25 -11.85
N THR A 257 9.65 2.91 -12.95
CA THR A 257 8.59 3.73 -13.56
C THR A 257 7.28 2.95 -13.62
N LEU A 258 6.16 3.67 -13.71
CA LEU A 258 4.84 3.03 -13.83
C LEU A 258 4.73 2.21 -15.12
N ASP A 259 5.30 2.69 -16.23
CA ASP A 259 5.34 1.95 -17.49
C ASP A 259 6.13 0.62 -17.35
N ALA A 260 7.24 0.65 -16.63
CA ALA A 260 8.04 -0.54 -16.39
C ALA A 260 7.33 -1.54 -15.45
N ALA A 261 6.53 -1.04 -14.50
CA ALA A 261 5.65 -1.87 -13.68
C ALA A 261 4.51 -2.46 -14.52
N ALA A 262 3.85 -1.65 -15.37
CA ALA A 262 2.81 -2.13 -16.28
C ALA A 262 3.34 -3.22 -17.23
N ALA A 263 4.57 -3.08 -17.74
CA ALA A 263 5.23 -4.11 -18.55
C ALA A 263 5.43 -5.42 -17.75
N ALA A 264 5.81 -5.34 -16.48
CA ALA A 264 5.95 -6.51 -15.61
C ALA A 264 4.60 -7.20 -15.35
N VAL A 265 3.54 -6.42 -15.10
CA VAL A 265 2.17 -6.95 -14.93
C VAL A 265 1.69 -7.63 -16.20
N SER A 266 1.86 -7.01 -17.36
CA SER A 266 1.45 -7.55 -18.65
C SER A 266 2.16 -8.86 -19.01
N SER A 267 3.37 -9.05 -18.51
CA SER A 267 4.16 -10.28 -18.69
C SER A 267 3.81 -11.39 -17.68
N SER A 268 2.91 -11.09 -16.73
CA SER A 268 2.56 -12.00 -15.62
C SER A 268 1.42 -12.94 -15.97
N LYS A 269 1.41 -14.11 -15.33
CA LYS A 269 0.29 -15.06 -15.43
C LYS A 269 -0.62 -14.90 -14.22
N PHE A 270 -1.90 -14.67 -14.49
CA PHE A 270 -2.92 -14.59 -13.46
C PHE A 270 -3.56 -15.96 -13.24
N ALA A 271 -3.68 -16.36 -11.97
CA ALA A 271 -4.38 -17.55 -11.56
C ALA A 271 -5.92 -17.39 -11.67
N ALA A 272 -6.67 -18.47 -11.50
CA ALA A 272 -8.14 -18.47 -11.58
C ALA A 272 -8.81 -17.64 -10.47
N ASP A 273 -8.11 -17.41 -9.37
CA ASP A 273 -8.52 -16.55 -8.24
C ASP A 273 -8.00 -15.12 -8.35
N LEU A 274 -7.42 -14.76 -9.51
CA LEU A 274 -6.84 -13.48 -9.87
C LEU A 274 -5.53 -13.14 -9.14
N THR A 275 -4.94 -14.08 -8.42
CA THR A 275 -3.61 -13.87 -7.86
C THR A 275 -2.54 -13.97 -8.96
N TYR A 276 -1.46 -13.20 -8.80
CA TYR A 276 -0.34 -13.19 -9.75
C TYR A 276 0.95 -12.69 -9.08
N SER A 277 2.07 -12.83 -9.75
CA SER A 277 3.37 -12.31 -9.29
C SER A 277 4.13 -11.69 -10.45
N PRO A 278 4.30 -10.36 -10.47
CA PRO A 278 5.11 -9.64 -11.45
C PRO A 278 6.59 -9.58 -11.07
N ILE A 279 6.99 -10.20 -9.96
CA ILE A 279 8.38 -10.23 -9.49
C ILE A 279 9.27 -10.93 -10.52
N ASN A 280 10.33 -10.24 -10.92
CA ASN A 280 11.31 -10.71 -11.90
C ASN A 280 10.69 -11.18 -13.23
N ALA A 281 9.66 -10.46 -13.69
CA ALA A 281 9.00 -10.75 -14.96
C ALA A 281 9.98 -10.66 -16.14
N SER A 282 9.82 -11.51 -17.15
CA SER A 282 10.80 -11.74 -18.23
C SER A 282 10.91 -10.63 -19.27
N GLY A 283 10.07 -9.58 -19.23
CA GLY A 283 10.09 -8.48 -20.21
C GLY A 283 11.38 -7.65 -20.14
N ALA A 284 11.95 -7.27 -21.28
CA ALA A 284 13.18 -6.47 -21.31
C ALA A 284 13.03 -5.08 -20.68
N THR A 285 11.81 -4.52 -20.66
CA THR A 285 11.49 -3.23 -20.05
C THR A 285 10.80 -3.38 -18.69
N SER A 286 10.56 -4.61 -18.23
CA SER A 286 9.89 -4.87 -16.96
C SER A 286 10.77 -4.49 -15.77
N TYR A 287 10.23 -3.69 -14.83
CA TYR A 287 10.91 -3.44 -13.58
C TYR A 287 10.84 -4.69 -12.68
N PRO A 288 11.99 -5.21 -12.20
CA PRO A 288 12.03 -6.54 -11.62
C PRO A 288 11.37 -6.65 -10.23
N ILE A 289 11.27 -5.54 -9.50
CA ILE A 289 10.67 -5.50 -8.15
C ILE A 289 9.31 -4.81 -8.21
N THR A 290 8.44 -5.28 -9.12
CA THR A 290 7.07 -4.80 -9.21
C THR A 290 6.19 -5.57 -8.24
N SER A 291 5.44 -4.86 -7.40
CA SER A 291 4.52 -5.43 -6.43
C SER A 291 3.08 -5.39 -6.94
N PRO A 292 2.33 -6.50 -6.87
CA PRO A 292 0.88 -6.46 -6.94
C PRO A 292 0.32 -5.96 -5.62
N THR A 293 -0.93 -5.48 -5.63
CA THR A 293 -1.66 -5.25 -4.39
C THR A 293 -3.12 -5.69 -4.52
N TYR A 294 -3.74 -6.05 -3.41
CA TYR A 294 -5.05 -6.67 -3.36
C TYR A 294 -5.92 -6.05 -2.28
N ILE A 295 -7.21 -5.99 -2.56
CA ILE A 295 -8.24 -5.99 -1.52
C ILE A 295 -8.68 -7.44 -1.32
N ILE A 296 -8.51 -7.93 -0.09
CA ILE A 296 -8.87 -9.30 0.32
C ILE A 296 -10.15 -9.23 1.14
N VAL A 297 -11.14 -10.04 0.79
CA VAL A 297 -12.45 -10.06 1.45
C VAL A 297 -12.94 -11.48 1.65
N TYR A 298 -13.88 -11.68 2.55
CA TYR A 298 -14.61 -12.95 2.61
C TYR A 298 -15.60 -13.08 1.45
N GLN A 299 -15.75 -14.27 0.91
CA GLN A 299 -16.80 -14.58 -0.09
C GLN A 299 -18.19 -14.42 0.53
N LYS A 300 -18.38 -14.92 1.77
CA LYS A 300 -19.64 -14.83 2.50
C LYS A 300 -19.66 -13.53 3.32
N GLN A 301 -20.64 -12.69 3.04
CA GLN A 301 -20.92 -11.47 3.75
C GLN A 301 -22.13 -11.68 4.65
N THR A 302 -21.92 -11.72 5.96
CA THR A 302 -22.97 -12.04 6.95
C THR A 302 -23.85 -10.86 7.31
N ASP A 303 -23.43 -9.65 7.00
CA ASP A 303 -24.20 -8.41 7.13
C ASP A 303 -24.56 -7.89 5.74
N HIS A 304 -25.84 -7.65 5.51
CA HIS A 304 -26.38 -7.21 4.21
C HIS A 304 -25.85 -5.84 3.80
N ALA A 305 -25.88 -4.89 4.73
CA ALA A 305 -25.48 -3.50 4.46
C ALA A 305 -23.98 -3.42 4.16
N HIS A 306 -23.14 -4.06 4.99
CA HIS A 306 -21.70 -4.12 4.75
C HIS A 306 -21.37 -4.86 3.45
N GLY A 307 -21.99 -5.98 3.19
CA GLY A 307 -21.74 -6.77 1.96
C GLY A 307 -22.10 -6.01 0.68
N THR A 308 -23.24 -5.30 0.71
CA THR A 308 -23.69 -4.48 -0.42
C THR A 308 -22.77 -3.27 -0.62
N ALA A 309 -22.42 -2.55 0.45
CA ALA A 309 -21.51 -1.42 0.40
C ALA A 309 -20.12 -1.80 -0.10
N LEU A 310 -19.56 -2.92 0.42
CA LEU A 310 -18.26 -3.42 0.00
C LEU A 310 -18.23 -3.82 -1.48
N LYS A 311 -19.27 -4.51 -1.94
CA LYS A 311 -19.41 -4.86 -3.37
C LYS A 311 -19.50 -3.62 -4.25
N SER A 312 -20.24 -2.60 -3.84
CA SER A 312 -20.38 -1.33 -4.56
C SER A 312 -19.05 -0.56 -4.61
N PHE A 313 -18.29 -0.55 -3.51
CA PHE A 313 -16.96 0.06 -3.49
C PHE A 313 -15.97 -0.65 -4.43
N LEU A 314 -15.93 -1.97 -4.40
CA LEU A 314 -15.08 -2.75 -5.33
C LEU A 314 -15.53 -2.54 -6.79
N GLN A 315 -16.83 -2.46 -7.06
CA GLN A 315 -17.34 -2.14 -8.39
C GLN A 315 -16.85 -0.76 -8.85
N TYR A 316 -16.89 0.24 -7.95
CA TYR A 316 -16.40 1.60 -8.23
C TYR A 316 -14.91 1.61 -8.59
N ILE A 317 -14.07 0.88 -7.84
CA ILE A 317 -12.63 0.77 -8.11
C ILE A 317 -12.40 0.35 -9.58
N TYR A 318 -13.11 -0.69 -10.05
CA TYR A 318 -12.90 -1.23 -11.40
C TYR A 318 -13.61 -0.46 -12.52
N SER A 319 -14.69 0.26 -12.24
CA SER A 319 -15.41 1.01 -13.27
C SER A 319 -14.87 2.41 -13.48
N GLU A 320 -14.28 3.02 -12.43
CA GLU A 320 -13.87 4.42 -12.45
C GLU A 320 -12.48 4.65 -11.88
N GLY A 321 -12.09 3.83 -10.89
CA GLY A 321 -10.85 4.00 -10.14
C GLY A 321 -9.60 3.69 -10.96
N GLU A 322 -9.64 2.69 -11.81
CA GLU A 322 -8.48 2.30 -12.63
C GLU A 322 -7.95 3.45 -13.50
N SER A 323 -8.84 4.32 -13.98
CA SER A 323 -8.44 5.51 -14.77
C SER A 323 -7.62 6.53 -13.95
N GLN A 324 -7.69 6.48 -12.61
CA GLN A 324 -6.99 7.38 -11.70
C GLN A 324 -5.69 6.77 -11.15
N ALA A 325 -5.39 5.51 -11.50
CA ALA A 325 -4.24 4.78 -10.94
C ALA A 325 -2.92 5.50 -11.20
N ASN A 326 -2.66 5.97 -12.43
CA ASN A 326 -1.43 6.66 -12.79
C ASN A 326 -1.23 7.97 -12.00
N ASP A 327 -2.29 8.76 -11.84
CA ASP A 327 -2.25 10.02 -11.08
C ASP A 327 -2.01 9.76 -9.59
N ALA A 328 -2.48 8.62 -9.07
CA ALA A 328 -2.22 8.17 -7.72
C ALA A 328 -0.83 7.53 -7.52
N GLY A 329 -0.03 7.35 -8.59
CA GLY A 329 1.32 6.77 -8.52
C GLY A 329 1.37 5.25 -8.70
N TYR A 330 0.39 4.66 -9.41
CA TYR A 330 0.31 3.21 -9.64
C TYR A 330 0.07 2.88 -11.10
N ALA A 331 0.52 1.72 -11.54
CA ALA A 331 0.19 1.14 -12.83
C ALA A 331 -1.19 0.46 -12.76
N PRO A 332 -2.11 0.77 -13.67
CA PRO A 332 -3.41 0.13 -13.74
C PRO A 332 -3.29 -1.34 -14.15
N LEU A 333 -4.32 -2.12 -13.86
CA LEU A 333 -4.42 -3.49 -14.31
C LEU A 333 -4.75 -3.56 -15.80
N PRO A 334 -4.35 -4.63 -16.51
CA PRO A 334 -4.84 -4.89 -17.87
C PRO A 334 -6.37 -5.06 -17.90
N ASP A 335 -7.04 -4.50 -18.91
CA ASP A 335 -8.51 -4.53 -19.08
C ASP A 335 -9.11 -5.94 -18.94
N ALA A 336 -8.41 -6.96 -19.45
CA ALA A 336 -8.83 -8.35 -19.33
C ALA A 336 -8.88 -8.84 -17.87
N ILE A 337 -8.08 -8.26 -16.99
CA ILE A 337 -8.07 -8.57 -15.55
C ILE A 337 -9.15 -7.77 -14.85
N VAL A 338 -9.32 -6.50 -15.18
CA VAL A 338 -10.43 -5.66 -14.68
C VAL A 338 -11.77 -6.35 -14.98
N THR A 339 -11.98 -6.83 -16.23
CA THR A 339 -13.18 -7.58 -16.61
C THR A 339 -13.40 -8.82 -15.72
N LYS A 340 -12.34 -9.57 -15.44
CA LYS A 340 -12.42 -10.76 -14.58
C LYS A 340 -12.68 -10.40 -13.11
N ALA A 341 -12.12 -9.29 -12.63
CA ALA A 341 -12.34 -8.80 -11.27
C ALA A 341 -13.80 -8.35 -11.08
N ILE A 342 -14.37 -7.66 -12.06
CA ILE A 342 -15.80 -7.32 -12.10
C ILE A 342 -16.66 -8.60 -12.06
N ALA A 343 -16.33 -9.60 -12.89
CA ALA A 343 -17.04 -10.88 -12.87
C ALA A 343 -16.91 -11.60 -11.53
N GLN A 344 -15.78 -11.45 -10.83
CA GLN A 344 -15.58 -12.03 -9.49
C GLN A 344 -16.52 -11.45 -8.43
N LEU A 345 -17.02 -10.21 -8.59
CA LEU A 345 -18.04 -9.62 -7.71
C LEU A 345 -19.34 -10.46 -7.69
N GLY A 346 -19.61 -11.24 -8.74
CA GLY A 346 -20.71 -12.18 -8.78
C GLY A 346 -20.58 -13.37 -7.81
N LYS A 347 -19.37 -13.61 -7.25
CA LYS A 347 -19.13 -14.67 -6.27
C LYS A 347 -19.49 -14.26 -4.84
N PHE A 348 -19.81 -12.99 -4.56
CA PHE A 348 -20.25 -12.55 -3.25
C PHE A 348 -21.54 -13.28 -2.85
N GLN A 349 -21.57 -13.77 -1.63
CA GLN A 349 -22.73 -14.41 -1.00
C GLN A 349 -23.19 -13.49 0.14
N ILE A 350 -24.01 -12.49 -0.21
CA ILE A 350 -24.51 -11.49 0.74
C ILE A 350 -25.74 -12.07 1.43
N ALA A 351 -25.78 -11.99 2.77
CA ALA A 351 -26.95 -12.37 3.55
C ALA A 351 -28.18 -11.55 3.10
N ALA A 352 -29.37 -12.13 3.20
CA ALA A 352 -30.62 -11.49 2.84
C ALA A 352 -30.99 -10.36 3.81
#